data_34c83c0a80ed338168ec531d13ade6d6
#
_entry.id   34c83c0a80ed338168ec531d13ade6d6
#
_cell.length_a   1.000
_cell.length_b   1.000
_cell.length_c   1.000
_cell.angle_alpha   90.00
_cell.angle_beta   90.00
_cell.angle_gamma   90.00
#
_symmetry.space_group_name_H-M   'P 1'
#
loop_
_entity.id
_entity.type
_entity.pdbx_description
1 polymer ?
#
loop_
_entity_poly.entity_id
_entity_poly.type
_entity_poly.pdbx_seq_one_letter_code
_entity_poly.pdbx_strand_id
1 'polypeptide(L)'
;MKQKQEKLETKMKWMLLSTMIPMTILIIVLLVFFWHYTNEYNQLSNNLAVSSEYNANYRNSNNDMSFKDEVDMDIYYVTIGRKGKDGLPTEQVDKAISTVESLKKTTSKKESLRSLKYLTNYLENLKKRMNQLLEIKNYQERQEFEANNTEILTTLFEKEMQNYIYQEATELVQIESQLAGNVRLTIITMCAAILVATAILLRRSFRLTYSVTKPISEILHNIKKVGKGEYKTINISSTFTPSYAEVGYP
;
A
#
# COMPACT_ATOMS: atom_id res chain seq x y z
N MET A 1 7.79 -14.29 53.65
CA MET A 1 7.02 -13.25 52.97
C MET A 1 7.63 -12.84 51.61
N LYS A 2 8.93 -12.60 51.50
CA LYS A 2 9.60 -12.22 50.21
C LYS A 2 9.29 -13.16 49.01
N GLN A 3 9.39 -14.46 49.21
CA GLN A 3 9.19 -15.48 48.15
C GLN A 3 7.76 -15.52 47.59
N LYS A 4 6.74 -15.11 48.36
CA LYS A 4 5.34 -14.98 47.89
C LYS A 4 5.11 -13.70 47.07
N GLN A 5 5.81 -12.63 47.45
CA GLN A 5 5.74 -11.35 46.75
C GLN A 5 6.39 -11.45 45.38
N GLU A 6 7.54 -12.11 45.25
CA GLU A 6 8.21 -12.39 43.95
C GLU A 6 7.34 -13.25 43.03
N LYS A 7 6.65 -14.27 43.55
CA LYS A 7 5.73 -15.10 42.74
C LYS A 7 4.51 -14.31 42.23
N LEU A 8 3.99 -13.38 42.99
CA LEU A 8 2.86 -12.53 42.57
C LEU A 8 3.30 -11.53 41.49
N GLU A 9 4.45 -10.91 41.66
CA GLU A 9 5.04 -9.98 40.74
C GLU A 9 5.37 -10.66 39.40
N THR A 10 5.94 -11.86 39.44
CA THR A 10 6.24 -12.67 38.27
C THR A 10 4.95 -13.06 37.51
N LYS A 11 3.90 -13.47 38.20
CA LYS A 11 2.59 -13.77 37.60
C LYS A 11 1.97 -12.54 36.93
N MET A 12 2.09 -11.38 37.56
CA MET A 12 1.58 -10.13 37.01
C MET A 12 2.34 -9.69 35.73
N LYS A 13 3.68 -9.82 35.74
CA LYS A 13 4.54 -9.58 34.58
C LYS A 13 4.18 -10.53 33.39
N TRP A 14 4.05 -11.83 33.66
CA TRP A 14 3.65 -12.81 32.63
C TRP A 14 2.25 -12.56 32.08
N MET A 15 1.33 -12.07 32.91
CA MET A 15 -0.02 -11.72 32.48
C MET A 15 -0.01 -10.51 31.52
N LEU A 16 0.76 -9.47 31.87
CA LEU A 16 0.95 -8.30 30.98
C LEU A 16 1.64 -8.69 29.69
N LEU A 17 2.72 -9.48 29.75
CA LEU A 17 3.43 -9.92 28.53
C LEU A 17 2.52 -10.75 27.60
N SER A 18 1.73 -11.67 28.15
CA SER A 18 0.84 -12.55 27.37
C SER A 18 -0.27 -11.81 26.64
N THR A 19 -0.57 -10.57 26.99
CA THR A 19 -1.56 -9.73 26.31
C THR A 19 -0.91 -8.69 25.41
N MET A 20 0.24 -8.15 25.81
CA MET A 20 0.94 -7.15 24.99
C MET A 20 1.55 -7.75 23.73
N ILE A 21 2.14 -8.95 23.82
CA ILE A 21 2.79 -9.59 22.67
C ILE A 21 1.82 -9.81 21.50
N PRO A 22 0.64 -10.45 21.66
CA PRO A 22 -0.29 -10.63 20.54
C PRO A 22 -0.81 -9.32 19.98
N MET A 23 -1.03 -8.30 20.81
CA MET A 23 -1.45 -6.98 20.35
C MET A 23 -0.37 -6.28 19.52
N THR A 24 0.89 -6.38 19.96
CA THR A 24 2.02 -5.82 19.19
C THR A 24 2.19 -6.51 17.84
N ILE A 25 2.07 -7.84 17.81
CA ILE A 25 2.13 -8.61 16.55
C ILE A 25 0.98 -8.19 15.61
N LEU A 26 -0.23 -8.04 16.11
CA LEU A 26 -1.38 -7.60 15.32
C LEU A 26 -1.16 -6.20 14.72
N ILE A 27 -0.63 -5.26 15.50
CA ILE A 27 -0.30 -3.91 15.01
C ILE A 27 0.77 -3.97 13.91
N ILE A 28 1.81 -4.78 14.08
CA ILE A 28 2.88 -4.93 13.07
C ILE A 28 2.30 -5.50 11.77
N VAL A 29 1.46 -6.53 11.84
CA VAL A 29 0.81 -7.12 10.65
C VAL A 29 -0.04 -6.08 9.92
N LEU A 30 -0.80 -5.25 10.67
CA LEU A 30 -1.58 -4.17 10.09
C LEU A 30 -0.71 -3.11 9.40
N LEU A 31 0.38 -2.70 10.03
CA LEU A 31 1.30 -1.71 9.45
C LEU A 31 1.93 -2.22 8.14
N VAL A 32 2.35 -3.49 8.10
CA VAL A 32 2.90 -4.12 6.88
C VAL A 32 1.83 -4.17 5.78
N PHE A 33 0.61 -4.53 6.12
CA PHE A 33 -0.52 -4.57 5.20
C PHE A 33 -0.81 -3.18 4.61
N PHE A 34 -0.94 -2.15 5.46
CA PHE A 34 -1.16 -0.78 5.02
C PHE A 34 0.00 -0.26 4.16
N TRP A 35 1.24 -0.55 4.54
CA TRP A 35 2.41 -0.14 3.78
C TRP A 35 2.41 -0.74 2.36
N HIS A 36 2.09 -2.03 2.23
CA HIS A 36 2.01 -2.71 0.94
C HIS A 36 0.97 -2.06 0.02
N TYR A 37 -0.26 -1.89 0.50
CA TYR A 37 -1.33 -1.27 -0.30
C TYR A 37 -1.08 0.19 -0.63
N THR A 38 -0.52 0.96 0.29
CA THR A 38 -0.18 2.37 0.04
C THR A 38 0.90 2.50 -1.03
N ASN A 39 1.89 1.61 -1.00
CA ASN A 39 2.95 1.61 -2.00
C ASN A 39 2.43 1.26 -3.39
N GLU A 40 1.57 0.25 -3.51
CA GLU A 40 0.95 -0.15 -4.77
C GLU A 40 0.02 0.95 -5.34
N TYR A 41 -0.80 1.56 -4.48
CA TYR A 41 -1.63 2.70 -4.84
C TYR A 41 -0.81 3.90 -5.35
N ASN A 42 0.23 4.27 -4.63
CA ASN A 42 1.10 5.39 -5.02
C ASN A 42 1.81 5.12 -6.35
N GLN A 43 2.22 3.89 -6.60
CA GLN A 43 2.87 3.49 -7.84
C GLN A 43 1.91 3.61 -9.04
N LEU A 44 0.69 3.10 -8.91
CA LEU A 44 -0.34 3.23 -9.94
C LEU A 44 -0.76 4.69 -10.17
N SER A 45 -0.95 5.44 -9.10
CA SER A 45 -1.29 6.87 -9.19
C SER A 45 -0.20 7.66 -9.91
N ASN A 46 1.07 7.37 -9.64
CA ASN A 46 2.19 7.99 -10.33
C ASN A 46 2.26 7.58 -11.81
N ASN A 47 2.04 6.31 -12.13
CA ASN A 47 1.98 5.84 -13.52
C ASN A 47 0.88 6.54 -14.30
N LEU A 48 -0.30 6.72 -13.69
CA LEU A 48 -1.41 7.47 -14.29
C LEU A 48 -1.06 8.94 -14.51
N ALA A 49 -0.45 9.59 -13.52
CA ALA A 49 -0.04 10.99 -13.64
C ALA A 49 0.94 11.19 -14.80
N VAL A 50 1.99 10.35 -14.87
CA VAL A 50 2.99 10.40 -15.94
C VAL A 50 2.39 10.09 -17.31
N SER A 51 1.54 9.08 -17.41
CA SER A 51 0.92 8.69 -18.70
C SER A 51 -0.14 9.68 -19.18
N SER A 52 -0.80 10.41 -18.26
CA SER A 52 -1.78 11.42 -18.62
C SER A 52 -1.18 12.59 -19.41
N GLU A 53 0.11 12.88 -19.23
CA GLU A 53 0.83 13.89 -20.02
C GLU A 53 0.84 13.59 -21.53
N TYR A 54 0.68 12.29 -21.89
CA TYR A 54 0.63 11.82 -23.27
C TYR A 54 -0.80 11.62 -23.82
N ASN A 55 -1.81 11.95 -23.02
CA ASN A 55 -3.20 11.85 -23.46
C ASN A 55 -3.54 13.04 -24.36
N ALA A 56 -4.24 12.79 -25.47
CA ALA A 56 -4.69 13.81 -26.42
C ALA A 56 -5.50 14.94 -25.78
N ASN A 57 -6.20 14.66 -24.69
CA ASN A 57 -7.00 15.64 -23.95
C ASN A 57 -6.22 16.36 -22.83
N TYR A 58 -4.96 15.98 -22.61
CA TYR A 58 -4.12 16.60 -21.59
C TYR A 58 -3.47 17.87 -22.17
N ARG A 59 -4.01 19.00 -21.80
CA ARG A 59 -3.37 20.31 -22.04
C ARG A 59 -2.51 20.62 -20.82
N ASN A 60 -1.22 20.65 -21.00
CA ASN A 60 -0.31 21.09 -19.96
C ASN A 60 -0.56 22.58 -19.69
N SER A 61 -0.62 23.00 -18.42
CA SER A 61 -0.87 24.41 -18.04
C SER A 61 0.17 25.39 -18.59
N ASN A 62 1.29 24.91 -19.11
CA ASN A 62 2.38 25.67 -19.71
C ASN A 62 2.51 25.53 -21.24
N ASN A 63 1.87 24.54 -21.85
CA ASN A 63 1.85 24.31 -23.29
C ASN A 63 0.43 23.89 -23.71
N ASP A 64 -0.20 24.65 -24.58
CA ASP A 64 -1.55 24.36 -25.10
C ASP A 64 -1.60 23.16 -26.07
N MET A 65 -0.48 22.46 -26.30
CA MET A 65 -0.34 21.39 -27.28
C MET A 65 -0.21 20.02 -26.59
N SER A 66 -0.91 19.03 -27.12
CA SER A 66 -0.72 17.62 -26.72
C SER A 66 0.61 17.08 -27.28
N PHE A 67 1.10 15.94 -26.72
CA PHE A 67 2.26 15.23 -27.27
C PHE A 67 2.10 14.93 -28.77
N LYS A 68 0.90 14.53 -29.20
CA LYS A 68 0.60 14.26 -30.61
C LYS A 68 0.78 15.54 -31.46
N ASP A 69 0.22 16.66 -31.00
CA ASP A 69 0.32 17.93 -31.72
C ASP A 69 1.77 18.40 -31.84
N GLU A 70 2.58 18.22 -30.79
CA GLU A 70 4.02 18.56 -30.82
C GLU A 70 4.78 17.71 -31.84
N VAL A 71 4.55 16.40 -31.85
CA VAL A 71 5.18 15.47 -32.77
C VAL A 71 4.71 15.71 -34.21
N ASP A 72 3.40 15.92 -34.43
CA ASP A 72 2.85 16.22 -35.77
C ASP A 72 3.42 17.54 -36.30
N MET A 73 3.64 18.53 -35.42
CA MET A 73 4.29 19.80 -35.78
C MET A 73 5.76 19.59 -36.16
N ASP A 74 6.52 18.78 -35.42
CA ASP A 74 7.90 18.45 -35.75
C ASP A 74 8.00 17.74 -37.11
N ILE A 75 7.10 16.78 -37.36
CA ILE A 75 6.98 16.08 -38.65
C ILE A 75 6.69 17.09 -39.75
N TYR A 76 5.75 18.00 -39.56
CA TYR A 76 5.42 19.06 -40.51
C TYR A 76 6.64 19.94 -40.83
N TYR A 77 7.39 20.38 -39.81
CA TYR A 77 8.60 21.19 -40.06
C TYR A 77 9.66 20.42 -40.87
N VAL A 78 9.85 19.14 -40.59
CA VAL A 78 10.75 18.28 -41.37
C VAL A 78 10.25 18.18 -42.85
N THR A 79 8.95 17.97 -43.01
CA THR A 79 8.33 17.85 -44.36
C THR A 79 8.54 19.08 -45.23
N ILE A 80 8.41 20.29 -44.63
CA ILE A 80 8.71 21.54 -45.34
C ILE A 80 10.20 21.90 -45.45
N GLY A 81 11.08 21.02 -44.97
CA GLY A 81 12.53 21.19 -45.06
C GLY A 81 13.15 22.12 -44.01
N ARG A 82 12.44 22.36 -42.93
CA ARG A 82 12.96 23.10 -41.77
C ARG A 82 13.43 22.11 -40.70
N LYS A 83 14.45 22.48 -39.93
CA LYS A 83 14.77 21.81 -38.67
C LYS A 83 13.65 22.09 -37.70
N GLY A 84 13.28 21.12 -36.85
CA GLY A 84 12.23 21.27 -35.84
C GLY A 84 12.37 22.55 -35.03
N LYS A 85 11.28 22.96 -34.37
CA LYS A 85 11.13 24.24 -33.68
C LYS A 85 12.22 24.49 -32.64
N ASP A 86 12.65 23.47 -31.90
CA ASP A 86 13.51 23.59 -30.71
C ASP A 86 14.73 22.62 -30.71
N GLY A 87 15.11 22.02 -31.85
CA GLY A 87 16.24 21.11 -31.89
C GLY A 87 16.13 19.96 -32.88
N LEU A 88 16.50 18.74 -32.47
CA LEU A 88 16.35 17.54 -33.30
C LEU A 88 14.87 17.14 -33.34
N PRO A 89 14.28 16.90 -34.53
CA PRO A 89 12.86 16.59 -34.65
C PRO A 89 12.44 15.27 -33.95
N THR A 90 13.38 14.49 -33.48
CA THR A 90 13.15 13.23 -32.75
C THR A 90 13.23 13.38 -31.23
N GLU A 91 13.51 14.57 -30.70
CA GLU A 91 13.75 14.76 -29.26
C GLU A 91 12.50 14.44 -28.41
N GLN A 92 11.33 14.87 -28.84
CA GLN A 92 10.05 14.59 -28.16
C GLN A 92 9.76 13.09 -28.17
N VAL A 93 10.03 12.42 -29.28
CA VAL A 93 9.86 10.96 -29.41
C VAL A 93 10.83 10.21 -28.51
N ASP A 94 12.09 10.66 -28.41
CA ASP A 94 13.09 10.07 -27.51
C ASP A 94 12.71 10.23 -26.03
N LYS A 95 12.18 11.37 -25.66
CA LYS A 95 11.64 11.63 -24.34
C LYS A 95 10.46 10.70 -24.03
N ALA A 96 9.55 10.52 -24.98
CA ALA A 96 8.43 9.58 -24.84
C ALA A 96 8.89 8.13 -24.69
N ILE A 97 9.89 7.69 -25.48
CA ILE A 97 10.49 6.36 -25.33
C ILE A 97 11.05 6.16 -23.93
N SER A 98 11.82 7.11 -23.42
CA SER A 98 12.40 7.02 -22.07
C SER A 98 11.34 6.96 -20.98
N THR A 99 10.23 7.68 -21.15
CA THR A 99 9.08 7.66 -20.23
C THR A 99 8.38 6.30 -20.27
N VAL A 100 8.09 5.76 -21.45
CA VAL A 100 7.47 4.43 -21.60
C VAL A 100 8.38 3.33 -20.98
N GLU A 101 9.68 3.42 -21.16
CA GLU A 101 10.63 2.48 -20.54
C GLU A 101 10.65 2.62 -18.99
N SER A 102 10.46 3.83 -18.47
CA SER A 102 10.29 4.05 -17.03
C SER A 102 9.00 3.42 -16.52
N LEU A 103 7.89 3.60 -17.23
CA LEU A 103 6.59 2.99 -16.89
C LEU A 103 6.66 1.46 -16.90
N LYS A 104 7.40 0.83 -17.82
CA LYS A 104 7.61 -0.63 -17.82
C LYS A 104 8.25 -1.16 -16.54
N LYS A 105 9.10 -0.37 -15.89
CA LYS A 105 9.78 -0.79 -14.64
C LYS A 105 8.84 -0.75 -13.44
N THR A 106 7.83 0.11 -13.48
CA THR A 106 6.88 0.33 -12.38
C THR A 106 5.56 -0.42 -12.58
N THR A 107 5.27 -0.86 -13.80
CA THR A 107 4.05 -1.59 -14.14
C THR A 107 4.22 -3.08 -13.87
N SER A 108 3.33 -3.69 -13.10
CA SER A 108 3.36 -5.12 -12.77
C SER A 108 2.40 -5.97 -13.60
N LYS A 109 1.33 -5.37 -14.12
CA LYS A 109 0.24 -6.05 -14.80
C LYS A 109 0.62 -6.46 -16.22
N LYS A 110 0.35 -7.72 -16.58
CA LYS A 110 0.72 -8.28 -17.88
C LYS A 110 0.07 -7.55 -19.08
N GLU A 111 -1.18 -7.13 -18.92
CA GLU A 111 -1.93 -6.41 -19.97
C GLU A 111 -1.35 -5.01 -20.17
N SER A 112 -1.14 -4.26 -19.10
CA SER A 112 -0.50 -2.95 -19.14
C SER A 112 0.93 -3.01 -19.71
N LEU A 113 1.71 -4.03 -19.34
CA LEU A 113 3.03 -4.27 -19.93
C LEU A 113 2.97 -4.54 -21.43
N ARG A 114 1.91 -5.21 -21.91
CA ARG A 114 1.68 -5.44 -23.33
C ARG A 114 1.40 -4.13 -24.07
N SER A 115 0.56 -3.27 -23.52
CA SER A 115 0.30 -1.94 -24.08
C SER A 115 1.57 -1.10 -24.13
N LEU A 116 2.37 -1.08 -23.06
CA LEU A 116 3.67 -0.38 -23.04
C LEU A 116 4.65 -0.92 -24.08
N LYS A 117 4.63 -2.22 -24.38
CA LYS A 117 5.44 -2.80 -25.45
C LYS A 117 4.99 -2.30 -26.84
N TYR A 118 3.68 -2.21 -27.08
CA TYR A 118 3.16 -1.65 -28.33
C TYR A 118 3.53 -0.17 -28.47
N LEU A 119 3.39 0.61 -27.38
CA LEU A 119 3.79 2.01 -27.36
C LEU A 119 5.27 2.19 -27.72
N THR A 120 6.17 1.39 -27.12
CA THR A 120 7.59 1.42 -27.50
C THR A 120 7.78 1.15 -28.99
N ASN A 121 7.13 0.12 -29.52
CA ASN A 121 7.26 -0.24 -30.94
C ASN A 121 6.76 0.89 -31.85
N TYR A 122 5.65 1.56 -31.49
CA TYR A 122 5.14 2.68 -32.28
C TYR A 122 6.11 3.87 -32.28
N LEU A 123 6.64 4.22 -31.11
CA LEU A 123 7.61 5.31 -30.95
C LEU A 123 8.93 5.04 -31.69
N GLU A 124 9.48 3.82 -31.58
CA GLU A 124 10.70 3.44 -32.30
C GLU A 124 10.50 3.48 -33.84
N ASN A 125 9.36 2.98 -34.31
CA ASN A 125 9.01 3.07 -35.72
C ASN A 125 8.81 4.52 -36.14
N LEU A 126 8.15 5.34 -35.34
CA LEU A 126 7.97 6.76 -35.59
C LEU A 126 9.33 7.47 -35.72
N LYS A 127 10.22 7.26 -34.74
CA LYS A 127 11.60 7.78 -34.79
C LYS A 127 12.33 7.39 -36.05
N LYS A 128 12.23 6.10 -36.44
CA LYS A 128 12.84 5.60 -37.69
C LYS A 128 12.26 6.30 -38.91
N ARG A 129 10.93 6.51 -38.99
CA ARG A 129 10.27 7.19 -40.08
C ARG A 129 10.64 8.68 -40.17
N MET A 130 10.72 9.37 -39.03
CA MET A 130 11.18 10.75 -38.95
C MET A 130 12.62 10.89 -39.48
N ASN A 131 13.52 9.97 -39.12
CA ASN A 131 14.88 9.98 -39.63
C ASN A 131 14.93 9.73 -41.15
N GLN A 132 14.10 8.81 -41.70
CA GLN A 132 13.98 8.59 -43.15
C GLN A 132 13.45 9.83 -43.85
N LEU A 133 12.46 10.51 -43.26
CA LEU A 133 11.89 11.74 -43.81
C LEU A 133 12.95 12.86 -43.93
N LEU A 134 13.90 12.94 -42.98
CA LEU A 134 15.03 13.89 -42.98
C LEU A 134 15.98 13.64 -44.18
N GLU A 135 16.12 12.40 -44.61
CA GLU A 135 17.01 12.02 -45.72
C GLU A 135 16.40 12.34 -47.10
N ILE A 136 15.09 12.47 -47.20
CA ILE A 136 14.39 12.76 -48.47
C ILE A 136 14.61 14.23 -48.87
N LYS A 137 15.19 14.48 -50.01
CA LYS A 137 15.50 15.83 -50.48
C LYS A 137 14.30 16.54 -51.17
N ASN A 138 13.46 15.76 -51.88
CA ASN A 138 12.34 16.29 -52.62
C ASN A 138 11.14 16.55 -51.71
N TYR A 139 10.55 17.76 -51.84
CA TYR A 139 9.40 18.16 -51.06
C TYR A 139 8.15 17.31 -51.31
N GLN A 140 7.84 16.99 -52.55
CA GLN A 140 6.68 16.16 -52.89
C GLN A 140 6.81 14.73 -52.34
N GLU A 141 8.02 14.15 -52.45
CA GLU A 141 8.31 12.83 -51.88
C GLU A 141 8.21 12.85 -50.37
N ARG A 142 8.62 13.95 -49.70
CA ARG A 142 8.44 14.11 -48.22
C ARG A 142 6.98 14.13 -47.84
N GLN A 143 6.14 14.90 -48.52
CA GLN A 143 4.70 14.96 -48.27
C GLN A 143 4.02 13.58 -48.43
N GLU A 144 4.35 12.88 -49.52
CA GLU A 144 3.79 11.55 -49.78
C GLU A 144 4.26 10.53 -48.72
N PHE A 145 5.53 10.61 -48.32
CA PHE A 145 6.08 9.76 -47.27
C PHE A 145 5.41 10.03 -45.91
N GLU A 146 5.22 11.29 -45.53
CA GLU A 146 4.55 11.69 -44.31
C GLU A 146 3.13 11.12 -44.22
N ALA A 147 2.30 11.40 -45.23
CA ALA A 147 0.90 10.97 -45.26
C ALA A 147 0.74 9.45 -45.15
N ASN A 148 1.67 8.69 -45.74
CA ASN A 148 1.58 7.23 -45.77
C ASN A 148 2.25 6.51 -44.58
N ASN A 149 3.12 7.21 -43.83
CA ASN A 149 4.00 6.50 -42.87
C ASN A 149 4.04 7.06 -41.44
N THR A 150 3.69 8.32 -41.22
CA THR A 150 3.87 8.95 -39.91
C THR A 150 2.56 9.19 -39.17
N GLU A 151 1.55 9.73 -39.82
CA GLU A 151 0.24 10.05 -39.21
C GLU A 151 -0.44 8.84 -38.54
N ILE A 152 -0.32 7.67 -39.21
CA ILE A 152 -0.89 6.42 -38.67
C ILE A 152 -0.21 6.05 -37.32
N LEU A 153 1.11 6.24 -37.21
CA LEU A 153 1.86 5.85 -36.03
C LEU A 153 1.55 6.75 -34.83
N THR A 154 1.38 8.06 -35.02
CA THR A 154 0.98 8.99 -33.96
C THR A 154 -0.42 8.68 -33.45
N THR A 155 -1.36 8.37 -34.35
CA THR A 155 -2.72 7.96 -33.99
C THR A 155 -2.76 6.62 -33.25
N LEU A 156 -1.96 5.64 -33.68
CA LEU A 156 -1.87 4.34 -32.99
C LEU A 156 -1.24 4.47 -31.61
N PHE A 157 -0.22 5.31 -31.47
CA PHE A 157 0.39 5.63 -30.17
C PHE A 157 -0.64 6.24 -29.23
N GLU A 158 -1.37 7.26 -29.67
CA GLU A 158 -2.40 7.92 -28.87
C GLU A 158 -3.47 6.94 -28.37
N LYS A 159 -4.00 6.12 -29.28
CA LYS A 159 -5.01 5.11 -28.96
C LYS A 159 -4.50 4.09 -27.96
N GLU A 160 -3.28 3.60 -28.11
CA GLU A 160 -2.71 2.61 -27.21
C GLU A 160 -2.34 3.23 -25.84
N MET A 161 -1.95 4.52 -25.82
CA MET A 161 -1.74 5.26 -24.57
C MET A 161 -3.05 5.43 -23.80
N GLN A 162 -4.14 5.76 -24.45
CA GLN A 162 -5.47 5.81 -23.85
C GLN A 162 -5.89 4.45 -23.29
N ASN A 163 -5.59 3.36 -24.01
CA ASN A 163 -5.85 2.01 -23.54
C ASN A 163 -5.03 1.67 -22.28
N TYR A 164 -3.75 2.01 -22.25
CA TYR A 164 -2.91 1.85 -21.07
C TYR A 164 -3.44 2.65 -19.87
N ILE A 165 -3.78 3.93 -20.07
CA ILE A 165 -4.36 4.79 -19.03
C ILE A 165 -5.66 4.19 -18.48
N TYR A 166 -6.52 3.68 -19.35
CA TYR A 166 -7.77 3.05 -18.95
C TYR A 166 -7.52 1.78 -18.10
N GLN A 167 -6.55 0.95 -18.48
CA GLN A 167 -6.18 -0.26 -17.72
C GLN A 167 -5.65 0.10 -16.33
N GLU A 168 -4.73 1.06 -16.22
CA GLU A 168 -4.18 1.52 -14.94
C GLU A 168 -5.26 2.18 -14.06
N ALA A 169 -6.14 3.01 -14.64
CA ALA A 169 -7.25 3.64 -13.92
C ALA A 169 -8.25 2.60 -13.39
N THR A 170 -8.56 1.59 -14.20
CA THR A 170 -9.45 0.49 -13.77
C THR A 170 -8.84 -0.29 -12.61
N GLU A 171 -7.53 -0.53 -12.64
CA GLU A 171 -6.82 -1.20 -11.55
C GLU A 171 -6.80 -0.36 -10.28
N LEU A 172 -6.59 0.95 -10.40
CA LEU A 172 -6.63 1.87 -9.25
C LEU A 172 -8.00 1.81 -8.56
N VAL A 173 -9.11 1.85 -9.32
CA VAL A 173 -10.46 1.72 -8.78
C VAL A 173 -10.68 0.34 -8.11
N GLN A 174 -10.12 -0.73 -8.67
CA GLN A 174 -10.17 -2.06 -8.05
C GLN A 174 -9.42 -2.09 -6.71
N ILE A 175 -8.22 -1.53 -6.66
CA ILE A 175 -7.41 -1.44 -5.43
C ILE A 175 -8.13 -0.59 -4.38
N GLU A 176 -8.70 0.55 -4.76
CA GLU A 176 -9.51 1.38 -3.84
C GLU A 176 -10.70 0.60 -3.28
N SER A 177 -11.43 -0.12 -4.11
CA SER A 177 -12.58 -0.94 -3.69
C SER A 177 -12.16 -2.08 -2.76
N GLN A 178 -11.08 -2.79 -3.10
CA GLN A 178 -10.52 -3.85 -2.26
C GLN A 178 -9.98 -3.30 -0.94
N LEU A 179 -9.30 -2.16 -0.97
CA LEU A 179 -8.79 -1.49 0.22
C LEU A 179 -9.94 -1.11 1.15
N ALA A 180 -11.01 -0.50 0.63
CA ALA A 180 -12.18 -0.15 1.41
C ALA A 180 -12.84 -1.38 2.07
N GLY A 181 -12.98 -2.49 1.34
CA GLY A 181 -13.49 -3.76 1.85
C GLY A 181 -12.58 -4.38 2.92
N ASN A 182 -11.28 -4.43 2.65
CA ASN A 182 -10.28 -5.02 3.53
C ASN A 182 -10.08 -4.17 4.80
N VAL A 183 -10.10 -2.85 4.69
CA VAL A 183 -10.04 -1.93 5.85
C VAL A 183 -11.24 -2.17 6.76
N ARG A 184 -12.46 -2.30 6.21
CA ARG A 184 -13.64 -2.58 6.99
C ARG A 184 -13.54 -3.93 7.72
N LEU A 185 -13.12 -4.98 7.04
CA LEU A 185 -12.91 -6.31 7.64
C LEU A 185 -11.83 -6.25 8.73
N THR A 186 -10.74 -5.55 8.47
CA THR A 186 -9.62 -5.38 9.41
C THR A 186 -10.06 -4.64 10.67
N ILE A 187 -10.85 -3.57 10.55
CA ILE A 187 -11.41 -2.84 11.70
C ILE A 187 -12.30 -3.77 12.53
N ILE A 188 -13.19 -4.54 11.89
CA ILE A 188 -14.09 -5.46 12.58
C ILE A 188 -13.29 -6.54 13.34
N THR A 189 -12.31 -7.16 12.69
CA THR A 189 -11.46 -8.19 13.33
C THR A 189 -10.62 -7.63 14.46
N MET A 190 -10.11 -6.40 14.32
CA MET A 190 -9.36 -5.70 15.37
C MET A 190 -10.24 -5.38 16.58
N CYS A 191 -11.44 -4.85 16.36
CA CYS A 191 -12.42 -4.61 17.44
C CYS A 191 -12.78 -5.90 18.16
N ALA A 192 -13.02 -6.98 17.43
CA ALA A 192 -13.30 -8.30 18.02
C ALA A 192 -12.10 -8.81 18.86
N ALA A 193 -10.88 -8.69 18.35
CA ALA A 193 -9.66 -9.09 19.07
C ALA A 193 -9.46 -8.27 20.36
N ILE A 194 -9.70 -6.96 20.30
CA ILE A 194 -9.63 -6.08 21.50
C ILE A 194 -10.69 -6.47 22.53
N LEU A 195 -11.92 -6.75 22.11
CA LEU A 195 -12.99 -7.18 23.02
C LEU A 195 -12.63 -8.52 23.70
N VAL A 196 -12.14 -9.49 22.95
CA VAL A 196 -11.69 -10.78 23.50
C VAL A 196 -10.53 -10.59 24.48
N ALA A 197 -9.51 -9.82 24.12
CA ALA A 197 -8.37 -9.52 24.97
C ALA A 197 -8.82 -8.83 26.27
N THR A 198 -9.71 -7.86 26.17
CA THR A 198 -10.27 -7.14 27.34
C THR A 198 -11.06 -8.08 28.24
N ALA A 199 -11.89 -8.95 27.69
CA ALA A 199 -12.65 -9.94 28.46
C ALA A 199 -11.72 -10.91 29.21
N ILE A 200 -10.64 -11.38 28.57
CA ILE A 200 -9.63 -12.24 29.21
C ILE A 200 -8.92 -11.50 30.35
N LEU A 201 -8.54 -10.24 30.11
CA LEU A 201 -7.89 -9.39 31.14
C LEU A 201 -8.81 -9.16 32.33
N LEU A 202 -10.06 -8.81 32.11
CA LEU A 202 -11.05 -8.61 33.15
C LEU A 202 -11.22 -9.90 33.99
N ARG A 203 -11.43 -11.05 33.31
CA ARG A 203 -11.57 -12.33 34.02
C ARG A 203 -10.35 -12.68 34.87
N ARG A 204 -9.14 -12.44 34.34
CA ARG A 204 -7.89 -12.64 35.11
C ARG A 204 -7.73 -11.65 36.25
N SER A 205 -8.08 -10.37 36.04
CA SER A 205 -8.04 -9.32 37.04
C SER A 205 -8.98 -9.63 38.21
N PHE A 206 -10.23 -10.01 37.93
CA PHE A 206 -11.19 -10.42 38.96
C PHE A 206 -10.68 -11.62 39.79
N ARG A 207 -10.08 -12.64 39.12
CA ARG A 207 -9.53 -13.80 39.78
C ARG A 207 -8.35 -13.42 40.73
N LEU A 208 -7.49 -12.49 40.29
CA LEU A 208 -6.37 -11.98 41.08
C LEU A 208 -6.86 -11.14 42.25
N THR A 209 -7.78 -10.22 42.04
CA THR A 209 -8.37 -9.38 43.09
C THR A 209 -9.03 -10.23 44.14
N TYR A 210 -9.82 -11.24 43.73
CA TYR A 210 -10.46 -12.15 44.69
C TYR A 210 -9.43 -12.95 45.51
N SER A 211 -8.33 -13.43 44.91
CA SER A 211 -7.29 -14.19 45.58
C SER A 211 -6.45 -13.35 46.56
N VAL A 212 -6.43 -12.02 46.42
CA VAL A 212 -5.70 -11.11 47.28
C VAL A 212 -6.62 -10.49 48.34
N THR A 213 -7.80 -10.04 47.92
CA THR A 213 -8.74 -9.31 48.79
C THR A 213 -9.37 -10.20 49.83
N LYS A 214 -9.67 -11.46 49.52
CA LYS A 214 -10.27 -12.40 50.47
C LYS A 214 -9.37 -12.68 51.68
N PRO A 215 -8.09 -13.05 51.51
CA PRO A 215 -7.18 -13.24 52.65
C PRO A 215 -6.95 -11.98 53.51
N ILE A 216 -6.88 -10.81 52.84
CA ILE A 216 -6.71 -9.53 53.54
C ILE A 216 -7.94 -9.23 54.39
N SER A 217 -9.14 -9.45 53.88
CA SER A 217 -10.39 -9.28 54.62
C SER A 217 -10.48 -10.23 55.80
N GLU A 218 -10.05 -11.49 55.66
CA GLU A 218 -9.99 -12.46 56.74
C GLU A 218 -8.99 -12.06 57.86
N ILE A 219 -7.82 -11.56 57.47
CA ILE A 219 -6.81 -11.04 58.41
C ILE A 219 -7.37 -9.82 59.16
N LEU A 220 -7.99 -8.88 58.45
CA LEU A 220 -8.58 -7.68 59.07
C LEU A 220 -9.71 -8.04 60.04
N HIS A 221 -10.53 -9.02 59.66
CA HIS A 221 -11.60 -9.52 60.51
C HIS A 221 -11.04 -10.17 61.79
N ASN A 222 -9.97 -10.96 61.64
CA ASN A 222 -9.31 -11.60 62.80
C ASN A 222 -8.62 -10.58 63.71
N ILE A 223 -7.95 -9.56 63.15
CA ILE A 223 -7.37 -8.45 63.97
C ILE A 223 -8.46 -7.72 64.72
N LYS A 224 -9.62 -7.46 64.13
CA LYS A 224 -10.74 -6.78 64.76
C LYS A 224 -11.36 -7.62 65.92
N LYS A 225 -11.35 -8.96 65.78
CA LYS A 225 -11.76 -9.88 66.89
C LYS A 225 -10.76 -9.87 68.03
N VAL A 226 -9.46 -9.92 67.78
CA VAL A 226 -8.42 -9.80 68.78
C VAL A 226 -8.50 -8.47 69.56
N GLY A 227 -8.76 -7.36 68.79
CA GLY A 227 -8.97 -6.05 69.44
C GLY A 227 -10.22 -5.94 70.31
N LYS A 228 -11.16 -6.89 70.18
CA LYS A 228 -12.33 -7.02 71.14
C LYS A 228 -12.16 -8.02 72.28
N GLY A 229 -10.95 -8.57 72.45
CA GLY A 229 -10.65 -9.51 73.52
C GLY A 229 -11.07 -10.96 73.22
N GLU A 230 -11.47 -11.27 72.01
CA GLU A 230 -11.83 -12.63 71.58
C GLU A 230 -10.60 -13.42 71.14
N TYR A 231 -9.86 -14.00 72.10
CA TYR A 231 -8.65 -14.81 71.78
C TYR A 231 -8.99 -16.26 71.42
N LYS A 232 -9.83 -16.52 70.48
CA LYS A 232 -9.97 -17.85 69.91
C LYS A 232 -8.89 -18.11 68.87
N THR A 233 -8.33 -19.34 68.89
CA THR A 233 -7.31 -19.81 67.93
C THR A 233 -7.62 -19.37 66.52
N ILE A 234 -6.74 -18.55 65.97
CA ILE A 234 -6.84 -18.04 64.62
C ILE A 234 -6.51 -19.21 63.66
N ASN A 235 -7.52 -19.92 63.24
CA ASN A 235 -7.37 -20.89 62.15
C ASN A 235 -7.25 -20.09 60.86
N ILE A 236 -6.03 -19.79 60.45
CA ILE A 236 -5.73 -19.29 59.11
C ILE A 236 -5.99 -20.50 58.22
N SER A 237 -7.19 -20.56 57.66
CA SER A 237 -7.57 -21.64 56.76
C SER A 237 -6.50 -21.77 55.68
N SER A 238 -6.06 -22.98 55.44
CA SER A 238 -5.02 -23.37 54.49
C SER A 238 -5.38 -23.16 53.01
N THR A 239 -6.28 -22.24 52.73
CA THR A 239 -6.71 -21.86 51.36
C THR A 239 -5.65 -21.10 50.55
N PHE A 240 -4.40 -21.07 51.03
CA PHE A 240 -3.24 -20.67 50.24
C PHE A 240 -2.57 -21.83 49.52
N THR A 241 -3.16 -23.01 49.43
CA THR A 241 -2.72 -24.02 48.49
C THR A 241 -3.24 -23.63 47.10
N PRO A 242 -2.36 -23.20 46.17
CA PRO A 242 -2.77 -23.14 44.77
C PRO A 242 -3.16 -24.57 44.38
N SER A 243 -4.40 -24.76 43.95
CA SER A 243 -4.82 -25.97 43.26
C SER A 243 -3.90 -26.17 42.04
N TYR A 244 -2.88 -27.02 42.21
CA TYR A 244 -2.07 -27.57 41.13
C TYR A 244 -2.73 -28.87 40.66
N ALA A 245 -4.02 -28.82 40.41
CA ALA A 245 -4.66 -29.87 39.65
C ALA A 245 -5.02 -29.29 38.30
N GLU A 246 -4.54 -29.94 37.27
CA GLU A 246 -4.86 -29.76 35.85
C GLU A 246 -4.12 -28.66 35.07
N VAL A 247 -2.80 -28.87 34.89
CA VAL A 247 -2.20 -28.68 33.59
C VAL A 247 -1.51 -30.01 33.26
N GLY A 248 -2.24 -30.88 32.55
CA GLY A 248 -1.67 -32.06 31.91
C GLY A 248 -0.65 -31.55 30.88
N TYR A 249 0.57 -32.03 31.02
CA TYR A 249 1.53 -32.10 29.94
C TYR A 249 1.33 -33.43 29.22
N PRO A 250 1.33 -33.45 27.88
CA PRO A 250 1.55 -34.69 27.14
C PRO A 250 3.00 -35.12 27.27
#